data_df95c1de954391b0fd896e22c89509b5
#
_entry.id   df95c1de954391b0fd896e22c89509b5
#
_cell.length_a   1.000
_cell.length_b   1.000
_cell.length_c   1.000
_cell.angle_alpha   90.00
_cell.angle_beta   90.00
_cell.angle_gamma   90.00
#
_symmetry.space_group_name_H-M   'P 1'
#
loop_
_entity.id
_entity.type
_entity.pdbx_description
1 polymer ?
#
loop_
_entity_poly.entity_id
_entity_poly.type
_entity_poly.pdbx_seq_one_letter_code
_entity_poly.pdbx_strand_id
1 'polypeptide(L)'
;MKYLSFIFIFVLCAVVSAQNNSLVVEGEKHLKNIRQLTFGGENAEAYFSFDGKKLIFQSKRDQLGCDQIFTMNIDGSNVKMVSNGEGRTTCSYFLKGGKKVIYASTFMGKKECPPNPDFSQGYVWAIYPDYDIYVADSNGKNIKPLTTTKGYDAEATVSPDGKKIIFTSERDGDLELYSMDTNGKNVRRLTNEIGYDGGAFFSPDSKQIVYRGSHPTTNAEIKRYKDLLAQHLIVPTTFEVWTMNADGSNKRQVTKLNAASFAPFFTPDGKRIIFCTNYFATDQRKRNFDLAMINVDGTGLERITFNETFDGFPMFSPDGKKLVFASNRNAAKTGDTNVFIADWVE
;
A
#
# COMPACT_ATOMS: atom_id res chain seq x y z
N MET A 1 62.90 31.61 42.95
CA MET A 1 61.74 32.13 42.31
C MET A 1 61.20 31.05 41.36
N LYS A 2 60.08 30.41 41.71
CA LYS A 2 59.47 29.38 40.88
C LYS A 2 58.24 30.01 40.13
N TYR A 3 58.29 30.03 38.81
CA TYR A 3 57.14 30.49 37.99
C TYR A 3 56.15 29.37 37.81
N LEU A 4 54.92 29.60 38.27
CA LEU A 4 53.78 28.69 38.04
C LEU A 4 53.10 29.20 36.79
N SER A 5 53.17 28.41 35.68
CA SER A 5 52.42 28.69 34.46
C SER A 5 50.98 28.04 34.56
N PHE A 6 49.97 28.89 34.58
CA PHE A 6 48.59 28.47 34.48
C PHE A 6 48.22 28.27 32.99
N ILE A 7 47.91 27.03 32.60
CA ILE A 7 47.36 26.72 31.28
C ILE A 7 45.82 26.83 31.38
N PHE A 8 45.27 27.84 30.72
CA PHE A 8 43.82 27.97 30.53
C PHE A 8 43.38 27.05 29.35
N ILE A 9 42.68 25.96 29.65
CA ILE A 9 42.03 25.14 28.65
C ILE A 9 40.68 25.79 28.30
N PHE A 10 40.58 26.41 27.12
CA PHE A 10 39.31 26.83 26.55
C PHE A 10 38.57 25.59 25.99
N VAL A 11 37.54 25.15 26.69
CA VAL A 11 36.61 24.16 26.15
C VAL A 11 35.64 24.88 25.19
N LEU A 12 35.89 24.74 23.90
CA LEU A 12 34.95 25.19 22.87
C LEU A 12 33.76 24.22 22.87
N CYS A 13 32.64 24.57 23.51
CA CYS A 13 31.37 23.91 23.30
C CYS A 13 30.86 24.24 21.89
N ALA A 14 31.09 23.35 20.94
CA ALA A 14 30.39 23.41 19.65
C ALA A 14 28.92 23.11 19.89
N VAL A 15 28.07 24.15 19.85
CA VAL A 15 26.61 23.99 19.77
C VAL A 15 26.31 23.45 18.37
N VAL A 16 26.20 22.15 18.25
CA VAL A 16 25.62 21.54 17.06
C VAL A 16 24.12 21.89 17.08
N SER A 17 23.75 22.95 16.37
CA SER A 17 22.36 23.20 16.06
C SER A 17 21.91 22.07 15.13
N ALA A 18 21.20 21.10 15.67
CA ALA A 18 20.46 20.15 14.87
C ALA A 18 19.46 20.99 14.04
N GLN A 19 19.73 21.14 12.74
CA GLN A 19 18.72 21.58 11.80
C GLN A 19 17.59 20.52 11.86
N ASN A 20 16.53 20.84 12.60
CA ASN A 20 15.27 20.11 12.51
C ASN A 20 14.70 20.40 11.11
N ASN A 21 15.16 19.67 10.10
CA ASN A 21 14.45 19.60 8.84
C ASN A 21 13.12 18.89 9.14
N SER A 22 12.08 19.67 9.37
CA SER A 22 10.73 19.14 9.53
C SER A 22 10.38 18.39 8.26
N LEU A 23 10.02 17.11 8.39
CA LEU A 23 9.48 16.30 7.28
C LEU A 23 8.05 16.68 6.91
N VAL A 24 7.44 17.57 7.69
CA VAL A 24 6.11 18.15 7.42
C VAL A 24 6.25 19.27 6.42
N VAL A 25 5.48 19.22 5.34
CA VAL A 25 5.41 20.25 4.31
C VAL A 25 4.30 21.25 4.68
N GLU A 26 4.46 22.51 4.26
CA GLU A 26 3.43 23.55 4.47
C GLU A 26 2.09 23.10 3.87
N GLY A 27 1.02 23.26 4.63
CA GLY A 27 -0.34 22.82 4.27
C GLY A 27 -0.73 21.46 4.84
N GLU A 28 0.21 20.63 5.30
CA GLU A 28 -0.05 19.31 5.88
C GLU A 28 -0.56 19.40 7.33
N LYS A 29 -1.73 20.01 7.51
CA LYS A 29 -2.29 20.33 8.85
C LYS A 29 -2.64 19.11 9.70
N HIS A 30 -2.89 17.96 9.05
CA HIS A 30 -3.27 16.70 9.72
C HIS A 30 -2.09 15.85 10.16
N LEU A 31 -0.87 16.19 9.72
CA LEU A 31 0.32 15.39 10.00
C LEU A 31 1.26 16.12 10.96
N LYS A 32 1.59 15.46 12.07
CA LYS A 32 2.60 15.94 13.03
C LYS A 32 3.64 14.86 13.30
N ASN A 33 4.82 15.28 13.73
CA ASN A 33 5.89 14.38 14.16
C ASN A 33 6.21 13.28 13.12
N ILE A 34 6.23 13.65 11.83
CA ILE A 34 6.54 12.70 10.76
C ILE A 34 7.94 12.12 11.01
N ARG A 35 8.04 10.80 10.97
CA ARG A 35 9.29 10.05 11.09
C ARG A 35 9.44 9.11 9.91
N GLN A 36 10.64 9.06 9.36
CA GLN A 36 11.03 8.08 8.35
C GLN A 36 11.42 6.77 9.05
N LEU A 37 10.90 5.63 8.57
CA LEU A 37 11.12 4.32 9.17
C LEU A 37 12.03 3.41 8.33
N THR A 38 12.14 3.67 7.01
CA THR A 38 13.04 2.96 6.11
C THR A 38 13.94 3.94 5.38
N PHE A 39 15.13 3.49 4.94
CA PHE A 39 16.15 4.35 4.36
C PHE A 39 16.75 3.68 3.13
N GLY A 40 16.36 4.17 1.93
CA GLY A 40 16.78 3.64 0.63
C GLY A 40 16.01 2.42 0.16
N GLY A 41 16.06 2.17 -1.15
CA GLY A 41 15.30 1.14 -1.85
C GLY A 41 13.84 1.53 -2.13
N GLU A 42 13.07 0.57 -2.63
CA GLU A 42 11.65 0.74 -2.92
C GLU A 42 10.85 0.08 -1.80
N ASN A 43 10.24 0.88 -0.89
CA ASN A 43 9.47 0.41 0.26
C ASN A 43 8.04 0.96 0.17
N ALA A 44 7.05 0.09 0.17
CA ALA A 44 5.65 0.50 -0.01
C ALA A 44 4.68 -0.42 0.76
N GLU A 45 3.40 -0.07 0.74
CA GLU A 45 2.31 -0.85 1.29
C GLU A 45 2.55 -1.29 2.73
N ALA A 46 2.91 -0.32 3.59
CA ALA A 46 3.11 -0.57 5.00
C ALA A 46 1.78 -0.56 5.75
N TYR A 47 1.44 -1.66 6.40
CA TYR A 47 0.17 -1.86 7.09
C TYR A 47 0.36 -2.26 8.55
N PHE A 48 -0.46 -1.70 9.44
CA PHE A 48 -0.40 -2.00 10.86
C PHE A 48 -0.85 -3.42 11.20
N SER A 49 -0.21 -4.00 12.22
CA SER A 49 -0.78 -5.15 12.94
C SER A 49 -2.04 -4.73 13.71
N PHE A 50 -2.93 -5.68 14.00
CA PHE A 50 -4.19 -5.43 14.69
C PHE A 50 -4.02 -4.82 16.10
N ASP A 51 -2.87 -5.02 16.75
CA ASP A 51 -2.52 -4.39 18.03
C ASP A 51 -1.77 -3.06 17.89
N GLY A 52 -1.55 -2.60 16.64
CA GLY A 52 -0.87 -1.35 16.33
C GLY A 52 0.62 -1.30 16.66
N LYS A 53 1.27 -2.43 17.00
CA LYS A 53 2.66 -2.45 17.49
C LYS A 53 3.69 -2.73 16.39
N LYS A 54 3.26 -3.26 15.24
CA LYS A 54 4.13 -3.64 14.14
C LYS A 54 3.58 -3.13 12.82
N LEU A 55 4.47 -3.05 11.84
CA LEU A 55 4.16 -2.84 10.44
C LEU A 55 4.62 -4.06 9.63
N ILE A 56 3.86 -4.40 8.59
CA ILE A 56 4.24 -5.31 7.52
C ILE A 56 4.29 -4.49 6.23
N PHE A 57 5.30 -4.70 5.40
CA PHE A 57 5.49 -3.91 4.19
C PHE A 57 6.25 -4.69 3.12
N GLN A 58 6.08 -4.31 1.86
CA GLN A 58 6.91 -4.81 0.78
C GLN A 58 8.14 -3.93 0.59
N SER A 59 9.25 -4.54 0.21
CA SER A 59 10.50 -3.83 -0.01
C SER A 59 11.37 -4.55 -1.02
N LYS A 60 11.90 -3.75 -1.97
CA LYS A 60 13.04 -4.12 -2.80
C LYS A 60 14.24 -3.34 -2.30
N ARG A 61 15.07 -4.00 -1.51
CA ARG A 61 16.25 -3.44 -0.85
C ARG A 61 17.45 -4.34 -0.99
N ASP A 62 18.60 -3.82 -0.63
CA ASP A 62 19.87 -4.55 -0.65
C ASP A 62 20.15 -5.15 -2.04
N GLN A 63 20.38 -6.44 -2.11
CA GLN A 63 20.63 -7.17 -3.34
C GLN A 63 19.42 -7.98 -3.83
N LEU A 64 18.21 -7.70 -3.30
CA LEU A 64 17.00 -8.38 -3.75
C LEU A 64 16.65 -7.99 -5.17
N GLY A 65 16.43 -8.99 -6.03
CA GLY A 65 16.05 -8.79 -7.42
C GLY A 65 14.66 -8.20 -7.60
N CYS A 66 13.74 -8.51 -6.67
CA CYS A 66 12.37 -7.99 -6.64
C CYS A 66 11.84 -7.88 -5.21
N ASP A 67 10.62 -7.37 -5.09
CA ASP A 67 9.96 -7.10 -3.82
C ASP A 67 9.85 -8.37 -2.98
N GLN A 68 10.10 -8.22 -1.68
CA GLN A 68 9.90 -9.22 -0.64
C GLN A 68 9.15 -8.59 0.53
N ILE A 69 8.57 -9.40 1.39
CA ILE A 69 7.79 -8.92 2.54
C ILE A 69 8.63 -8.89 3.80
N PHE A 70 8.52 -7.77 4.50
CA PHE A 70 9.21 -7.50 5.75
C PHE A 70 8.23 -7.09 6.85
N THR A 71 8.62 -7.29 8.09
CA THR A 71 7.97 -6.71 9.27
C THR A 71 8.95 -5.85 10.04
N MET A 72 8.43 -4.85 10.77
CA MET A 72 9.20 -4.03 11.70
C MET A 72 8.31 -3.57 12.86
N ASN A 73 8.93 -3.07 13.93
CA ASN A 73 8.21 -2.34 14.96
C ASN A 73 7.78 -0.95 14.43
N ILE A 74 6.78 -0.31 15.05
CA ILE A 74 6.30 1.02 14.64
C ILE A 74 7.33 2.16 14.84
N ASP A 75 8.42 1.89 15.52
CA ASP A 75 9.56 2.80 15.65
C ASP A 75 10.63 2.62 14.55
N GLY A 76 10.41 1.67 13.61
CA GLY A 76 11.32 1.31 12.55
C GLY A 76 12.37 0.25 12.93
N SER A 77 12.41 -0.18 14.20
CA SER A 77 13.35 -1.19 14.67
C SER A 77 12.92 -2.62 14.30
N ASN A 78 13.84 -3.58 14.46
CA ASN A 78 13.58 -5.00 14.31
C ASN A 78 13.03 -5.41 12.93
N VAL A 79 13.60 -4.83 11.86
CA VAL A 79 13.24 -5.18 10.48
C VAL A 79 13.62 -6.63 10.19
N LYS A 80 12.66 -7.43 9.70
CA LYS A 80 12.85 -8.85 9.38
C LYS A 80 12.08 -9.22 8.12
N MET A 81 12.72 -9.92 7.20
CA MET A 81 12.05 -10.55 6.07
C MET A 81 11.18 -11.72 6.56
N VAL A 82 9.95 -11.82 6.06
CA VAL A 82 8.99 -12.89 6.39
C VAL A 82 8.54 -13.69 5.16
N SER A 83 8.85 -13.22 3.95
CA SER A 83 8.79 -14.03 2.73
C SER A 83 10.06 -14.87 2.57
N ASN A 84 10.06 -15.81 1.63
CA ASN A 84 11.16 -16.79 1.47
C ASN A 84 12.35 -16.30 0.62
N GLY A 85 12.26 -15.09 0.06
CA GLY A 85 13.31 -14.54 -0.82
C GLY A 85 13.24 -15.00 -2.28
N GLU A 86 12.28 -15.86 -2.64
CA GLU A 86 12.08 -16.36 -4.01
C GLU A 86 10.88 -15.69 -4.67
N GLY A 87 10.92 -15.54 -6.00
CA GLY A 87 9.88 -14.90 -6.78
C GLY A 87 9.67 -13.42 -6.40
N ARG A 88 8.61 -12.81 -6.91
CA ARG A 88 8.13 -11.50 -6.50
C ARG A 88 7.03 -11.65 -5.47
N THR A 89 7.10 -10.91 -4.39
CA THR A 89 6.14 -10.98 -3.28
C THR A 89 5.58 -9.60 -2.99
N THR A 90 4.26 -9.46 -2.88
CA THR A 90 3.58 -8.16 -2.72
C THR A 90 2.34 -8.26 -1.82
N CYS A 91 1.74 -7.12 -1.50
CA CYS A 91 0.41 -6.99 -0.89
C CYS A 91 0.23 -7.89 0.33
N SER A 92 0.92 -7.57 1.39
CA SER A 92 0.92 -8.37 2.61
C SER A 92 0.01 -7.80 3.69
N TYR A 93 -0.47 -8.67 4.58
CA TYR A 93 -1.29 -8.25 5.73
C TYR A 93 -1.09 -9.18 6.94
N PHE A 94 -1.33 -8.65 8.15
CA PHE A 94 -1.38 -9.52 9.34
C PHE A 94 -2.72 -10.24 9.45
N LEU A 95 -2.70 -11.49 9.88
CA LEU A 95 -3.89 -12.14 10.43
C LEU A 95 -4.13 -11.71 11.87
N LYS A 96 -5.40 -11.68 12.28
CA LYS A 96 -5.79 -11.29 13.65
C LYS A 96 -5.06 -12.16 14.68
N GLY A 97 -4.52 -11.50 15.71
CA GLY A 97 -3.66 -12.15 16.72
C GLY A 97 -2.15 -12.09 16.40
N GLY A 98 -1.75 -11.59 15.22
CA GLY A 98 -0.36 -11.25 14.90
C GLY A 98 0.63 -12.41 14.77
N LYS A 99 0.15 -13.67 14.90
CA LYS A 99 1.00 -14.87 14.80
C LYS A 99 1.25 -15.32 13.37
N LYS A 100 0.41 -14.88 12.44
CA LYS A 100 0.48 -15.21 11.03
C LYS A 100 0.34 -13.98 10.16
N VAL A 101 0.86 -14.08 8.94
CA VAL A 101 0.77 -13.07 7.88
C VAL A 101 0.25 -13.73 6.61
N ILE A 102 -0.34 -12.93 5.73
CA ILE A 102 -0.66 -13.32 4.35
C ILE A 102 0.10 -12.40 3.41
N TYR A 103 0.40 -12.90 2.22
CA TYR A 103 1.00 -12.15 1.12
C TYR A 103 0.77 -12.86 -0.21
N ALA A 104 0.82 -12.12 -1.31
CA ALA A 104 0.82 -12.68 -2.65
C ALA A 104 2.25 -12.91 -3.13
N SER A 105 2.51 -14.03 -3.83
CA SER A 105 3.83 -14.34 -4.37
C SER A 105 3.77 -15.22 -5.61
N THR A 106 4.78 -15.08 -6.48
CA THR A 106 4.96 -15.89 -7.69
C THR A 106 5.86 -17.11 -7.47
N PHE A 107 6.41 -17.33 -6.27
CA PHE A 107 7.52 -18.27 -6.04
C PHE A 107 7.19 -19.74 -6.35
N MET A 108 5.92 -20.17 -6.24
CA MET A 108 5.54 -21.54 -6.57
C MET A 108 5.48 -21.77 -8.08
N GLY A 109 5.15 -20.74 -8.88
CA GLY A 109 5.22 -20.80 -10.33
C GLY A 109 6.65 -20.65 -10.85
N LYS A 110 7.37 -19.63 -10.34
CA LYS A 110 8.79 -19.36 -10.68
C LYS A 110 9.51 -18.76 -9.47
N LYS A 111 10.70 -19.31 -9.19
CA LYS A 111 11.57 -18.81 -8.10
C LYS A 111 12.31 -17.53 -8.46
N GLU A 112 12.54 -17.30 -9.74
CA GLU A 112 13.18 -16.10 -10.25
C GLU A 112 12.19 -14.92 -10.22
N CYS A 113 12.73 -13.72 -10.17
CA CYS A 113 11.93 -12.51 -10.33
C CYS A 113 11.31 -12.47 -11.73
N PRO A 114 9.99 -12.30 -11.86
CA PRO A 114 9.39 -12.11 -13.17
C PRO A 114 9.95 -10.85 -13.83
N PRO A 115 10.09 -10.82 -15.17
CA PRO A 115 10.57 -9.67 -15.90
C PRO A 115 9.63 -8.48 -15.73
N ASN A 116 10.18 -7.26 -15.75
CA ASN A 116 9.34 -6.07 -15.82
C ASN A 116 8.53 -6.08 -17.13
N PRO A 117 7.31 -5.49 -17.14
CA PRO A 117 6.55 -5.34 -18.37
C PRO A 117 7.25 -4.42 -19.37
N ASP A 118 6.90 -4.56 -20.64
CA ASP A 118 7.35 -3.64 -21.69
C ASP A 118 6.61 -2.30 -21.57
N PHE A 119 7.35 -1.23 -21.29
CA PHE A 119 6.83 0.13 -21.19
C PHE A 119 6.85 0.91 -22.50
N SER A 120 7.17 0.29 -23.63
CA SER A 120 7.27 0.99 -24.94
C SER A 120 5.96 1.65 -25.37
N GLN A 121 4.83 1.11 -24.94
CA GLN A 121 3.49 1.63 -25.23
C GLN A 121 2.88 2.48 -24.08
N GLY A 122 3.67 2.84 -23.09
CA GLY A 122 3.24 3.63 -21.92
C GLY A 122 3.37 2.89 -20.60
N TYR A 123 2.87 3.52 -19.55
CA TYR A 123 2.91 2.94 -18.20
C TYR A 123 1.82 1.87 -18.04
N VAL A 124 2.24 0.67 -17.71
CA VAL A 124 1.36 -0.49 -17.49
C VAL A 124 1.75 -1.22 -16.21
N TRP A 125 0.81 -1.93 -15.61
CA TRP A 125 1.06 -2.90 -14.55
C TRP A 125 0.98 -4.31 -15.12
N ALA A 126 1.92 -5.17 -14.70
CA ALA A 126 1.89 -6.59 -15.01
C ALA A 126 0.98 -7.33 -14.03
N ILE A 127 0.09 -8.14 -14.59
CA ILE A 127 -0.79 -9.07 -13.88
C ILE A 127 -0.17 -10.46 -14.04
N TYR A 128 0.85 -10.75 -13.22
CA TYR A 128 1.56 -12.03 -13.34
C TYR A 128 0.65 -13.19 -12.95
N PRO A 129 0.39 -14.15 -13.86
CA PRO A 129 -0.57 -15.24 -13.62
C PRO A 129 -0.07 -16.27 -12.59
N ASP A 130 1.19 -16.19 -12.17
CA ASP A 130 1.79 -17.05 -11.16
C ASP A 130 1.58 -16.54 -9.72
N TYR A 131 0.88 -15.41 -9.54
CA TYR A 131 0.56 -14.92 -8.21
C TYR A 131 -0.51 -15.76 -7.53
N ASP A 132 -0.17 -16.32 -6.39
CA ASP A 132 -1.08 -16.93 -5.43
C ASP A 132 -0.93 -16.28 -4.06
N ILE A 133 -1.99 -16.40 -3.23
CA ILE A 133 -1.99 -15.90 -1.85
C ILE A 133 -1.49 -17.01 -0.92
N TYR A 134 -0.54 -16.66 -0.07
CA TYR A 134 0.06 -17.55 0.92
C TYR A 134 -0.23 -17.07 2.34
N VAL A 135 -0.28 -18.01 3.27
CA VAL A 135 -0.22 -17.74 4.70
C VAL A 135 1.10 -18.30 5.26
N ALA A 136 1.75 -17.51 6.10
CA ALA A 136 2.96 -17.93 6.82
C ALA A 136 2.87 -17.55 8.30
N ASP A 137 3.70 -18.16 9.13
CA ASP A 137 3.91 -17.65 10.47
C ASP A 137 4.62 -16.29 10.40
N SER A 138 4.41 -15.41 11.38
CA SER A 138 5.01 -14.07 11.41
C SER A 138 6.55 -14.06 11.55
N ASN A 139 7.17 -15.23 11.66
CA ASN A 139 8.62 -15.42 11.59
C ASN A 139 9.10 -15.95 10.22
N GLY A 140 8.22 -16.04 9.22
CA GLY A 140 8.52 -16.48 7.86
C GLY A 140 8.53 -18.00 7.66
N LYS A 141 8.13 -18.78 8.67
CA LYS A 141 8.07 -20.26 8.58
C LYS A 141 6.66 -20.76 8.21
N ASN A 142 6.56 -22.04 7.88
CA ASN A 142 5.29 -22.76 7.65
C ASN A 142 4.43 -22.11 6.55
N ILE A 143 5.06 -21.70 5.44
CA ILE A 143 4.37 -21.10 4.28
C ILE A 143 3.43 -22.13 3.65
N LYS A 144 2.18 -21.74 3.42
CA LYS A 144 1.15 -22.57 2.79
C LYS A 144 0.32 -21.73 1.83
N PRO A 145 -0.07 -22.25 0.65
CA PRO A 145 -0.98 -21.57 -0.24
C PRO A 145 -2.39 -21.50 0.37
N LEU A 146 -3.05 -20.37 0.19
CA LEU A 146 -4.50 -20.19 0.40
C LEU A 146 -5.26 -20.24 -0.91
N THR A 147 -4.60 -19.89 -2.02
CA THR A 147 -5.12 -20.03 -3.38
C THR A 147 -4.16 -20.87 -4.21
N THR A 148 -4.67 -21.54 -5.25
CA THR A 148 -3.93 -22.34 -6.22
C THR A 148 -4.66 -22.33 -7.56
N THR A 149 -5.50 -21.33 -7.78
CA THR A 149 -6.30 -21.18 -9.01
C THR A 149 -5.39 -20.59 -10.09
N LYS A 150 -5.49 -21.09 -11.30
CA LYS A 150 -4.77 -20.51 -12.43
C LYS A 150 -5.15 -19.05 -12.64
N GLY A 151 -4.19 -18.19 -12.85
CA GLY A 151 -4.35 -16.75 -13.02
C GLY A 151 -3.91 -15.97 -11.77
N TYR A 152 -4.07 -14.66 -11.84
CA TYR A 152 -3.66 -13.73 -10.79
C TYR A 152 -4.57 -13.82 -9.56
N ASP A 153 -3.99 -14.14 -8.39
CA ASP A 153 -4.63 -14.02 -7.08
C ASP A 153 -3.72 -13.16 -6.17
N ALA A 154 -4.08 -11.92 -5.88
CA ALA A 154 -3.25 -10.99 -5.09
C ALA A 154 -4.07 -9.90 -4.36
N GLU A 155 -3.39 -8.90 -3.81
CA GLU A 155 -3.96 -7.73 -3.14
C GLU A 155 -4.85 -8.10 -1.94
N ALA A 156 -4.45 -9.14 -1.20
CA ALA A 156 -5.23 -9.69 -0.11
C ALA A 156 -5.15 -8.86 1.17
N THR A 157 -6.30 -8.48 1.74
CA THR A 157 -6.42 -7.83 3.05
C THR A 157 -7.40 -8.57 3.95
N VAL A 158 -7.33 -8.32 5.26
CA VAL A 158 -8.09 -9.06 6.28
C VAL A 158 -9.11 -8.15 6.93
N SER A 159 -10.34 -8.65 7.13
CA SER A 159 -11.38 -7.91 7.84
C SER A 159 -11.00 -7.64 9.30
N PRO A 160 -11.35 -6.48 9.89
CA PRO A 160 -11.05 -6.14 11.29
C PRO A 160 -11.58 -7.15 12.31
N ASP A 161 -12.67 -7.86 12.02
CA ASP A 161 -13.17 -8.94 12.85
C ASP A 161 -12.31 -10.23 12.78
N GLY A 162 -11.41 -10.30 11.78
CA GLY A 162 -10.46 -11.42 11.57
C GLY A 162 -11.07 -12.65 10.91
N LYS A 163 -12.24 -12.55 10.28
CA LYS A 163 -12.96 -13.72 9.73
C LYS A 163 -12.80 -13.88 8.22
N LYS A 164 -12.62 -12.80 7.49
CA LYS A 164 -12.58 -12.80 6.03
C LYS A 164 -11.28 -12.21 5.49
N ILE A 165 -10.88 -12.71 4.33
CA ILE A 165 -9.90 -12.13 3.43
C ILE A 165 -10.68 -11.63 2.20
N ILE A 166 -10.35 -10.43 1.72
CA ILE A 166 -10.76 -9.93 0.41
C ILE A 166 -9.52 -9.86 -0.47
N PHE A 167 -9.65 -10.17 -1.76
CA PHE A 167 -8.52 -10.22 -2.69
C PHE A 167 -8.99 -10.00 -4.13
N THR A 168 -8.06 -9.63 -5.01
CA THR A 168 -8.27 -9.49 -6.45
C THR A 168 -7.91 -10.81 -7.13
N SER A 169 -8.75 -11.25 -8.08
CA SER A 169 -8.54 -12.50 -8.81
C SER A 169 -8.97 -12.40 -10.26
N GLU A 170 -8.21 -13.04 -11.16
CA GLU A 170 -8.49 -13.18 -12.59
C GLU A 170 -9.21 -14.50 -12.92
N ARG A 171 -9.58 -15.31 -11.93
CA ARG A 171 -10.08 -16.70 -12.09
C ARG A 171 -11.29 -16.88 -13.04
N ASP A 172 -12.12 -15.86 -13.19
CA ASP A 172 -13.29 -15.86 -14.07
C ASP A 172 -13.06 -15.05 -15.36
N GLY A 173 -11.80 -14.73 -15.70
CA GLY A 173 -11.39 -14.10 -16.95
C GLY A 173 -11.42 -12.57 -16.93
N ASP A 174 -11.63 -11.95 -15.75
CA ASP A 174 -11.52 -10.52 -15.49
C ASP A 174 -10.97 -10.27 -14.10
N LEU A 175 -10.50 -9.05 -13.81
CA LEU A 175 -9.92 -8.68 -12.52
C LEU A 175 -11.01 -8.22 -11.56
N GLU A 176 -11.43 -9.13 -10.71
CA GLU A 176 -12.57 -8.97 -9.84
C GLU A 176 -12.23 -9.19 -8.36
N LEU A 177 -13.06 -8.63 -7.48
CA LEU A 177 -12.93 -8.85 -6.05
C LEU A 177 -13.62 -10.14 -5.61
N TYR A 178 -12.91 -10.88 -4.79
CA TYR A 178 -13.37 -12.11 -4.13
C TYR A 178 -13.17 -12.03 -2.62
N SER A 179 -14.02 -12.72 -1.88
CA SER A 179 -13.82 -12.95 -0.46
C SER A 179 -13.65 -14.43 -0.16
N MET A 180 -12.91 -14.75 0.89
CA MET A 180 -12.76 -16.10 1.44
C MET A 180 -12.63 -16.06 2.96
N ASP A 181 -12.78 -17.21 3.62
CA ASP A 181 -12.41 -17.35 5.00
C ASP A 181 -10.89 -17.28 5.17
N THR A 182 -10.39 -16.96 6.38
CA THR A 182 -8.93 -16.84 6.64
C THR A 182 -8.16 -18.16 6.52
N ASN A 183 -8.86 -19.27 6.29
CA ASN A 183 -8.28 -20.60 6.00
C ASN A 183 -8.32 -20.97 4.50
N GLY A 184 -8.68 -20.02 3.60
CA GLY A 184 -8.77 -20.22 2.16
C GLY A 184 -10.07 -20.87 1.66
N LYS A 185 -11.03 -21.16 2.54
CA LYS A 185 -12.32 -21.78 2.16
C LYS A 185 -13.40 -20.74 1.88
N ASN A 186 -14.52 -21.22 1.32
CA ASN A 186 -15.73 -20.41 1.05
C ASN A 186 -15.45 -19.19 0.17
N VAL A 187 -14.70 -19.40 -0.91
CA VAL A 187 -14.41 -18.35 -1.90
C VAL A 187 -15.68 -17.91 -2.59
N ARG A 188 -15.93 -16.59 -2.63
CA ARG A 188 -17.10 -15.96 -3.23
C ARG A 188 -16.69 -14.73 -4.03
N ARG A 189 -17.16 -14.62 -5.28
CA ARG A 189 -17.04 -13.43 -6.12
C ARG A 189 -17.95 -12.30 -5.61
N LEU A 190 -17.45 -11.06 -5.58
CA LEU A 190 -18.16 -9.89 -5.10
C LEU A 190 -18.46 -8.87 -6.21
N THR A 191 -17.58 -8.77 -7.21
CA THR A 191 -17.75 -7.87 -8.37
C THR A 191 -17.84 -8.66 -9.67
N ASN A 192 -18.40 -8.06 -10.72
CA ASN A 192 -18.65 -8.73 -12.00
C ASN A 192 -18.79 -7.75 -13.18
N GLU A 193 -18.38 -6.53 -13.03
CA GLU A 193 -18.33 -5.51 -14.08
C GLU A 193 -17.05 -5.68 -14.90
N ILE A 194 -17.15 -5.43 -16.25
CA ILE A 194 -15.95 -5.47 -17.11
C ILE A 194 -14.99 -4.36 -16.66
N GLY A 195 -13.76 -4.75 -16.34
CA GLY A 195 -12.73 -3.80 -15.90
C GLY A 195 -11.88 -4.34 -14.75
N TYR A 196 -11.23 -3.45 -14.08
CA TYR A 196 -10.40 -3.78 -12.92
C TYR A 196 -11.09 -3.37 -11.63
N ASP A 197 -11.27 -4.31 -10.73
CA ASP A 197 -11.63 -4.08 -9.33
C ASP A 197 -10.57 -4.69 -8.40
N GLY A 198 -9.94 -3.87 -7.55
CA GLY A 198 -8.86 -4.37 -6.71
C GLY A 198 -8.43 -3.44 -5.58
N GLY A 199 -7.38 -3.86 -4.85
CA GLY A 199 -6.79 -3.10 -3.74
C GLY A 199 -7.79 -2.76 -2.64
N ALA A 200 -8.60 -3.74 -2.22
CA ALA A 200 -9.74 -3.54 -1.35
C ALA A 200 -9.40 -3.66 0.14
N PHE A 201 -10.09 -2.86 0.96
CA PHE A 201 -10.04 -2.91 2.42
C PHE A 201 -11.45 -2.91 3.02
N PHE A 202 -11.60 -3.59 4.16
CA PHE A 202 -12.84 -3.55 4.93
C PHE A 202 -12.97 -2.28 5.76
N SER A 203 -14.21 -1.84 5.99
CA SER A 203 -14.52 -0.82 6.99
C SER A 203 -14.19 -1.29 8.42
N PRO A 204 -14.00 -0.38 9.39
CA PRO A 204 -13.67 -0.74 10.77
C PRO A 204 -14.65 -1.72 11.42
N ASP A 205 -15.92 -1.68 11.05
CA ASP A 205 -16.97 -2.59 11.51
C ASP A 205 -17.10 -3.89 10.68
N SER A 206 -16.25 -4.07 9.65
CA SER A 206 -16.23 -5.19 8.73
C SER A 206 -17.49 -5.35 7.86
N LYS A 207 -18.36 -4.32 7.76
CA LYS A 207 -19.62 -4.41 7.02
C LYS A 207 -19.57 -3.83 5.61
N GLN A 208 -18.59 -2.99 5.34
CA GLN A 208 -18.37 -2.38 4.03
C GLN A 208 -16.96 -2.69 3.53
N ILE A 209 -16.78 -2.47 2.24
CA ILE A 209 -15.52 -2.61 1.52
C ILE A 209 -15.31 -1.31 0.75
N VAL A 210 -14.09 -0.77 0.79
CA VAL A 210 -13.60 0.25 -0.11
C VAL A 210 -12.59 -0.37 -1.06
N TYR A 211 -12.62 0.01 -2.33
CA TYR A 211 -11.72 -0.52 -3.37
C TYR A 211 -11.49 0.50 -4.48
N ARG A 212 -10.50 0.27 -5.32
CA ARG A 212 -10.31 1.01 -6.56
C ARG A 212 -10.89 0.23 -7.73
N GLY A 213 -11.56 0.94 -8.63
CA GLY A 213 -12.15 0.34 -9.82
C GLY A 213 -11.93 1.21 -11.07
N SER A 214 -11.84 0.54 -12.21
CA SER A 214 -11.77 1.18 -13.53
C SER A 214 -12.60 0.37 -14.51
N HIS A 215 -13.73 0.92 -14.92
CA HIS A 215 -14.71 0.23 -15.77
C HIS A 215 -14.78 0.92 -17.14
N PRO A 216 -14.22 0.33 -18.20
CA PRO A 216 -14.34 0.85 -19.57
C PRO A 216 -15.79 0.83 -20.03
N THR A 217 -16.23 1.92 -20.67
CA THR A 217 -17.65 2.10 -21.05
C THR A 217 -17.88 2.03 -22.56
N THR A 218 -16.87 2.36 -23.37
CA THR A 218 -16.98 2.29 -24.84
C THR A 218 -16.44 0.96 -25.38
N ASN A 219 -16.94 0.54 -26.53
CA ASN A 219 -16.45 -0.68 -27.20
C ASN A 219 -14.94 -0.65 -27.46
N ALA A 220 -14.40 0.53 -27.75
CA ALA A 220 -12.97 0.69 -27.99
C ALA A 220 -12.14 0.52 -26.70
N GLU A 221 -12.59 1.10 -25.59
CA GLU A 221 -11.94 0.95 -24.27
C GLU A 221 -12.04 -0.50 -23.79
N ILE A 222 -13.22 -1.14 -23.92
CA ILE A 222 -13.42 -2.54 -23.55
C ILE A 222 -12.48 -3.44 -24.36
N LYS A 223 -12.39 -3.21 -25.68
CA LYS A 223 -11.46 -3.97 -26.52
C LYS A 223 -10.02 -3.79 -26.06
N ARG A 224 -9.58 -2.55 -25.86
CA ARG A 224 -8.22 -2.24 -25.40
C ARG A 224 -7.91 -2.90 -24.05
N TYR A 225 -8.83 -2.82 -23.09
CA TYR A 225 -8.68 -3.46 -21.79
C TYR A 225 -8.48 -4.97 -21.93
N LYS A 226 -9.35 -5.64 -22.69
CA LYS A 226 -9.28 -7.09 -22.93
C LYS A 226 -8.01 -7.51 -23.67
N ASP A 227 -7.58 -6.73 -24.67
CA ASP A 227 -6.34 -6.98 -25.42
C ASP A 227 -5.10 -6.87 -24.53
N LEU A 228 -5.10 -5.95 -23.56
CA LEU A 228 -4.01 -5.80 -22.58
C LEU A 228 -4.08 -6.91 -21.53
N LEU A 229 -5.24 -7.21 -20.99
CA LEU A 229 -5.41 -8.29 -20.00
C LEU A 229 -5.00 -9.65 -20.57
N ALA A 230 -5.30 -9.93 -21.85
CA ALA A 230 -4.81 -11.12 -22.54
C ALA A 230 -3.28 -11.21 -22.64
N GLN A 231 -2.59 -10.08 -22.48
CA GLN A 231 -1.13 -9.98 -22.38
C GLN A 231 -0.66 -9.88 -20.92
N HIS A 232 -1.54 -10.10 -19.96
CA HIS A 232 -1.29 -9.92 -18.52
C HIS A 232 -0.86 -8.49 -18.15
N LEU A 233 -1.49 -7.48 -18.77
CA LEU A 233 -1.21 -6.07 -18.55
C LEU A 233 -2.50 -5.29 -18.28
N ILE A 234 -2.40 -4.22 -17.49
CA ILE A 234 -3.43 -3.19 -17.35
C ILE A 234 -2.81 -1.80 -17.39
N VAL A 235 -3.62 -0.78 -17.75
CA VAL A 235 -3.22 0.63 -17.70
C VAL A 235 -3.82 1.27 -16.44
N PRO A 236 -3.01 1.68 -15.45
CA PRO A 236 -3.51 2.18 -14.17
C PRO A 236 -3.71 3.71 -14.16
N THR A 237 -4.33 4.29 -15.18
CA THR A 237 -4.37 5.77 -15.34
C THR A 237 -5.66 6.42 -14.87
N THR A 238 -6.76 5.66 -14.75
CA THR A 238 -8.07 6.20 -14.38
C THR A 238 -8.76 5.24 -13.42
N PHE A 239 -8.28 5.21 -12.19
CA PHE A 239 -8.95 4.50 -11.11
C PHE A 239 -9.77 5.45 -10.26
N GLU A 240 -10.97 5.03 -9.94
CA GLU A 240 -11.84 5.72 -9.00
C GLU A 240 -12.02 4.90 -7.72
N VAL A 241 -12.34 5.58 -6.63
CA VAL A 241 -12.67 4.94 -5.35
C VAL A 241 -14.13 4.52 -5.35
N TRP A 242 -14.37 3.28 -4.95
CA TRP A 242 -15.69 2.67 -4.86
C TRP A 242 -15.92 2.10 -3.47
N THR A 243 -17.19 1.96 -3.09
CA THR A 243 -17.60 1.24 -1.88
C THR A 243 -18.70 0.22 -2.21
N MET A 244 -18.79 -0.82 -1.40
CA MET A 244 -19.88 -1.80 -1.42
C MET A 244 -20.08 -2.38 -0.02
N ASN A 245 -21.19 -3.09 0.19
CA ASN A 245 -21.36 -3.93 1.37
C ASN A 245 -20.38 -5.12 1.33
N ALA A 246 -20.05 -5.69 2.48
CA ALA A 246 -19.13 -6.83 2.57
C ALA A 246 -19.63 -8.09 1.85
N ASP A 247 -20.91 -8.15 1.48
CA ASP A 247 -21.50 -9.20 0.68
C ASP A 247 -21.50 -8.92 -0.84
N GLY A 248 -20.90 -7.79 -1.29
CA GLY A 248 -20.82 -7.37 -2.69
C GLY A 248 -22.04 -6.58 -3.17
N SER A 249 -23.06 -6.36 -2.34
CA SER A 249 -24.23 -5.54 -2.70
C SER A 249 -23.96 -4.04 -2.52
N ASN A 250 -24.85 -3.18 -3.03
CA ASN A 250 -24.82 -1.73 -2.89
C ASN A 250 -23.49 -1.07 -3.35
N LYS A 251 -22.97 -1.51 -4.48
CA LYS A 251 -21.79 -0.89 -5.11
C LYS A 251 -22.06 0.56 -5.45
N ARG A 252 -21.14 1.44 -5.09
CA ARG A 252 -21.25 2.87 -5.35
C ARG A 252 -19.87 3.49 -5.62
N GLN A 253 -19.79 4.25 -6.70
CA GLN A 253 -18.65 5.09 -7.00
C GLN A 253 -18.63 6.30 -6.04
N VAL A 254 -17.50 6.49 -5.35
CA VAL A 254 -17.30 7.58 -4.38
C VAL A 254 -16.61 8.79 -5.05
N THR A 255 -15.58 8.53 -5.86
CA THR A 255 -14.86 9.60 -6.57
C THR A 255 -15.21 9.63 -8.06
N LYS A 256 -15.09 10.81 -8.67
CA LYS A 256 -15.22 11.07 -10.12
C LYS A 256 -14.15 12.08 -10.52
N LEU A 257 -12.90 11.72 -10.27
CA LEU A 257 -11.77 12.63 -10.44
C LEU A 257 -11.13 12.55 -11.82
N ASN A 258 -11.47 11.50 -12.58
CA ASN A 258 -10.80 11.19 -13.86
C ASN A 258 -9.27 11.22 -13.71
N ALA A 259 -8.80 10.57 -12.65
CA ALA A 259 -7.42 10.51 -12.21
C ALA A 259 -7.07 9.09 -11.73
N ALA A 260 -5.79 8.81 -11.55
CA ALA A 260 -5.39 7.58 -10.89
C ALA A 260 -5.54 7.76 -9.37
N SER A 261 -6.51 7.05 -8.78
CA SER A 261 -6.78 7.05 -7.32
C SER A 261 -6.68 5.63 -6.80
N PHE A 262 -5.79 5.36 -5.84
CA PHE A 262 -5.58 4.02 -5.31
C PHE A 262 -5.23 3.98 -3.83
N ALA A 263 -5.09 2.74 -3.31
CA ALA A 263 -4.86 2.44 -1.91
C ALA A 263 -5.89 3.13 -0.97
N PRO A 264 -7.21 3.02 -1.24
CA PRO A 264 -8.21 3.64 -0.39
C PRO A 264 -8.30 2.89 0.94
N PHE A 265 -8.43 3.64 2.04
CA PHE A 265 -8.59 3.10 3.38
C PHE A 265 -9.62 3.91 4.16
N PHE A 266 -10.50 3.26 4.95
CA PHE A 266 -11.45 3.97 5.78
C PHE A 266 -10.76 4.69 6.96
N THR A 267 -11.25 5.86 7.34
CA THR A 267 -10.93 6.46 8.64
C THR A 267 -11.42 5.54 9.78
N PRO A 268 -10.83 5.61 10.98
CA PRO A 268 -11.20 4.75 12.11
C PRO A 268 -12.67 4.84 12.54
N ASP A 269 -13.32 5.99 12.29
CA ASP A 269 -14.75 6.18 12.54
C ASP A 269 -15.65 5.70 11.38
N GLY A 270 -15.05 5.27 10.25
CA GLY A 270 -15.74 4.77 9.07
C GLY A 270 -16.47 5.83 8.25
N LYS A 271 -16.30 7.13 8.54
CA LYS A 271 -17.07 8.20 7.86
C LYS A 271 -16.37 8.79 6.63
N ARG A 272 -15.06 8.68 6.57
CA ARG A 272 -14.25 9.19 5.47
C ARG A 272 -13.33 8.07 4.91
N ILE A 273 -12.80 8.31 3.73
CA ILE A 273 -11.85 7.44 3.04
C ILE A 273 -10.62 8.28 2.74
N ILE A 274 -9.43 7.81 3.17
CA ILE A 274 -8.14 8.33 2.75
C ILE A 274 -7.63 7.48 1.59
N PHE A 275 -7.00 8.10 0.60
CA PHE A 275 -6.47 7.42 -0.59
C PHE A 275 -5.32 8.24 -1.19
N CYS A 276 -4.56 7.70 -2.12
CA CYS A 276 -3.62 8.50 -2.90
C CYS A 276 -4.14 8.75 -4.31
N THR A 277 -3.86 9.96 -4.83
CA THR A 277 -4.33 10.36 -6.15
C THR A 277 -3.39 11.36 -6.82
N ASN A 278 -3.30 11.30 -8.15
CA ASN A 278 -2.62 12.30 -8.96
C ASN A 278 -3.55 13.43 -9.46
N TYR A 279 -4.73 13.55 -8.89
CA TYR A 279 -5.71 14.59 -9.23
C TYR A 279 -5.15 16.01 -9.08
N PHE A 280 -4.35 16.25 -8.05
CA PHE A 280 -3.77 17.55 -7.74
C PHE A 280 -2.47 17.85 -8.51
N ALA A 281 -1.93 16.88 -9.26
CA ALA A 281 -0.71 17.08 -10.01
C ALA A 281 -0.91 18.12 -11.13
N THR A 282 -0.02 19.11 -11.17
CA THR A 282 -0.03 20.21 -12.14
C THR A 282 0.84 19.93 -13.37
N ASP A 283 1.74 18.95 -13.29
CA ASP A 283 2.58 18.54 -14.41
C ASP A 283 1.78 17.77 -15.47
N GLN A 284 2.16 17.93 -16.74
CA GLN A 284 1.46 17.31 -17.87
C GLN A 284 1.40 15.77 -17.81
N ARG A 285 2.35 15.14 -17.11
CA ARG A 285 2.43 13.67 -16.97
C ARG A 285 1.73 13.15 -15.72
N LYS A 286 1.22 14.06 -14.89
CA LYS A 286 0.53 13.74 -13.63
C LYS A 286 1.28 12.67 -12.79
N ARG A 287 2.57 12.89 -12.59
CA ARG A 287 3.44 11.92 -11.91
C ARG A 287 3.40 12.02 -10.40
N ASN A 288 3.02 13.19 -9.88
CA ASN A 288 2.91 13.37 -8.44
C ASN A 288 1.61 12.76 -7.93
N PHE A 289 1.70 12.05 -6.83
CA PHE A 289 0.56 11.55 -6.08
C PHE A 289 0.60 12.15 -4.69
N ASP A 290 -0.56 12.60 -4.24
CA ASP A 290 -0.77 13.10 -2.89
C ASP A 290 -1.77 12.21 -2.17
N LEU A 291 -1.72 12.22 -0.84
CA LEU A 291 -2.81 11.70 -0.03
C LEU A 291 -3.99 12.68 -0.08
N ALA A 292 -5.16 12.13 -0.24
CA ALA A 292 -6.43 12.85 -0.21
C ALA A 292 -7.43 12.15 0.69
N MET A 293 -8.42 12.85 1.16
CA MET A 293 -9.50 12.31 1.96
C MET A 293 -10.85 12.80 1.45
N ILE A 294 -11.88 11.94 1.50
CA ILE A 294 -13.22 12.25 1.03
C ILE A 294 -14.25 11.60 1.96
N ASN A 295 -15.42 12.20 2.11
CA ASN A 295 -16.53 11.55 2.81
C ASN A 295 -17.01 10.31 2.05
N VAL A 296 -17.51 9.30 2.77
CA VAL A 296 -18.03 8.08 2.12
C VAL A 296 -19.18 8.37 1.16
N ASP A 297 -19.86 9.51 1.26
CA ASP A 297 -20.91 9.94 0.32
C ASP A 297 -20.38 10.64 -0.95
N GLY A 298 -19.07 10.83 -1.06
CA GLY A 298 -18.40 11.46 -2.19
C GLY A 298 -18.26 12.98 -2.10
N THR A 299 -18.65 13.58 -0.96
CA THR A 299 -18.49 15.01 -0.70
C THR A 299 -17.19 15.32 0.07
N GLY A 300 -16.80 16.58 0.15
CA GLY A 300 -15.73 17.03 1.03
C GLY A 300 -14.34 16.50 0.69
N LEU A 301 -13.99 16.44 -0.62
CA LEU A 301 -12.64 16.11 -1.05
C LEU A 301 -11.63 17.10 -0.47
N GLU A 302 -10.59 16.58 0.17
CA GLU A 302 -9.54 17.33 0.82
C GLU A 302 -8.17 16.76 0.48
N ARG A 303 -7.21 17.62 0.08
CA ARG A 303 -5.81 17.24 -0.09
C ARG A 303 -5.13 17.20 1.28
N ILE A 304 -4.43 16.12 1.59
CA ILE A 304 -3.80 15.88 2.90
C ILE A 304 -2.30 16.14 2.87
N THR A 305 -1.61 15.72 1.80
CA THR A 305 -0.18 15.96 1.61
C THR A 305 0.09 16.93 0.47
N PHE A 306 1.21 17.65 0.57
CA PHE A 306 1.57 18.73 -0.35
C PHE A 306 3.04 18.60 -0.82
N ASN A 307 3.63 17.44 -0.63
CA ASN A 307 4.97 17.16 -1.10
C ASN A 307 5.03 17.15 -2.63
N GLU A 308 6.12 17.63 -3.22
CA GLU A 308 6.30 17.66 -4.68
C GLU A 308 6.63 16.29 -5.30
N THR A 309 6.76 15.25 -4.46
CA THR A 309 7.04 13.88 -4.89
C THR A 309 5.94 12.94 -4.39
N PHE A 310 6.01 11.68 -4.80
CA PHE A 310 5.01 10.65 -4.49
C PHE A 310 4.75 10.51 -2.99
N ASP A 311 3.47 10.53 -2.60
CA ASP A 311 2.92 10.08 -1.33
C ASP A 311 1.79 9.08 -1.60
N GLY A 312 1.83 7.90 -0.98
CA GLY A 312 0.83 6.86 -1.25
C GLY A 312 0.70 5.80 -0.16
N PHE A 313 -0.24 4.88 -0.37
CA PHE A 313 -0.50 3.74 0.52
C PHE A 313 -0.76 4.12 1.98
N PRO A 314 -1.73 5.00 2.24
CA PRO A 314 -2.03 5.44 3.59
C PRO A 314 -2.80 4.38 4.37
N MET A 315 -2.47 4.19 5.65
CA MET A 315 -3.26 3.38 6.58
C MET A 315 -3.26 4.01 7.97
N PHE A 316 -4.43 4.13 8.59
CA PHE A 316 -4.53 4.53 9.99
C PHE A 316 -4.14 3.39 10.93
N SER A 317 -3.52 3.76 12.07
CA SER A 317 -3.37 2.81 13.19
C SER A 317 -4.75 2.39 13.73
N PRO A 318 -4.86 1.22 14.38
CA PRO A 318 -6.14 0.76 14.93
C PRO A 318 -6.79 1.70 15.95
N ASP A 319 -6.01 2.53 16.63
CA ASP A 319 -6.48 3.56 17.58
C ASP A 319 -6.75 4.93 16.92
N GLY A 320 -6.52 5.04 15.60
CA GLY A 320 -6.72 6.26 14.82
C GLY A 320 -5.73 7.39 15.07
N LYS A 321 -4.73 7.20 15.92
CA LYS A 321 -3.82 8.28 16.33
C LYS A 321 -2.61 8.45 15.41
N LYS A 322 -2.36 7.50 14.54
CA LYS A 322 -1.23 7.53 13.62
C LYS A 322 -1.65 7.20 12.20
N LEU A 323 -0.93 7.78 11.25
CA LEU A 323 -0.98 7.42 9.84
C LEU A 323 0.37 6.89 9.42
N VAL A 324 0.41 5.72 8.76
CA VAL A 324 1.56 5.23 8.02
C VAL A 324 1.33 5.46 6.54
N PHE A 325 2.37 5.82 5.79
CA PHE A 325 2.31 6.02 4.35
C PHE A 325 3.68 5.82 3.70
N ALA A 326 3.71 5.59 2.42
CA ALA A 326 4.94 5.56 1.62
C ALA A 326 5.15 6.94 0.99
N SER A 327 6.41 7.39 0.91
CA SER A 327 6.75 8.68 0.33
C SER A 327 8.16 8.67 -0.27
N ASN A 328 8.36 9.52 -1.30
CA ASN A 328 9.68 9.82 -1.84
C ASN A 328 10.28 11.09 -1.21
N ARG A 329 9.60 11.70 -0.22
CA ARG A 329 10.19 12.81 0.57
C ARG A 329 11.48 12.34 1.24
N ASN A 330 12.47 13.21 1.33
CA ASN A 330 13.79 12.88 1.93
C ASN A 330 14.47 11.65 1.33
N ALA A 331 14.19 11.32 0.05
CA ALA A 331 14.86 10.23 -0.67
C ALA A 331 16.35 10.56 -0.87
N ALA A 332 17.22 9.62 -0.53
CA ALA A 332 18.67 9.78 -0.73
C ALA A 332 19.06 9.62 -2.21
N LYS A 333 18.29 8.88 -2.97
CA LYS A 333 18.50 8.65 -4.41
C LYS A 333 17.17 8.74 -5.16
N THR A 334 17.24 9.15 -6.40
CA THR A 334 16.08 9.08 -7.31
C THR A 334 15.58 7.64 -7.39
N GLY A 335 14.27 7.45 -7.17
CA GLY A 335 13.63 6.13 -7.17
C GLY A 335 13.48 5.50 -5.78
N ASP A 336 14.16 6.03 -4.75
CA ASP A 336 13.89 5.57 -3.38
C ASP A 336 12.48 5.97 -2.97
N THR A 337 11.74 5.01 -2.42
CA THR A 337 10.47 5.21 -1.74
C THR A 337 10.59 4.65 -0.33
N ASN A 338 10.18 5.41 0.66
CA ASN A 338 10.36 5.03 2.06
C ASN A 338 9.03 5.03 2.82
N VAL A 339 8.98 4.24 3.90
CA VAL A 339 7.85 4.21 4.83
C VAL A 339 8.02 5.32 5.85
N PHE A 340 6.95 6.09 6.05
CA PHE A 340 6.83 7.15 7.04
C PHE A 340 5.67 6.88 7.98
N ILE A 341 5.77 7.38 9.20
CA ILE A 341 4.71 7.38 10.19
C ILE A 341 4.55 8.79 10.75
N ALA A 342 3.31 9.23 10.91
CA ALA A 342 2.96 10.52 11.49
C ALA A 342 1.97 10.37 12.63
N ASP A 343 1.95 11.31 13.55
CA ASP A 343 0.81 11.50 14.45
C ASP A 343 -0.31 12.20 13.66
N TRP A 344 -1.53 11.64 13.75
CA TRP A 344 -2.71 12.18 13.08
C TRP A 344 -3.40 13.21 13.95
N VAL A 345 -3.78 14.33 13.35
CA VAL A 345 -4.55 15.42 13.98
C VAL A 345 -5.76 15.73 13.11
N GLU A 346 -6.94 15.77 13.71
CA GLU A 346 -8.19 16.13 13.04
C GLU A 346 -8.30 17.64 12.73
#